data_1b8a22bffdd0f3e2ac406d37c1fb3134
#
_entry.id   1b8a22bffdd0f3e2ac406d37c1fb3134
#
_cell.length_a   1.000
_cell.length_b   1.000
_cell.length_c   1.000
_cell.angle_alpha   90.00
_cell.angle_beta   90.00
_cell.angle_gamma   90.00
#
_symmetry.space_group_name_H-M   'P 1'
#
loop_
_entity.id
_entity.type
_entity.pdbx_description
1 polymer ?
#
loop_
_entity_poly.entity_id
_entity_poly.type
_entity_poly.pdbx_seq_one_letter_code
_entity_poly.pdbx_strand_id
1 'polypeptide(L)' 'MAHGTVKFFKPDKGWGAITSPDLPDGFDAWVHFSAIEMDGYRSLNPGDPVEFDYEPAEQDSFRFVATSVRKL' A
#
# COMPACT_ATOMS: atom_id res chain seq x y z
N MET A 1 -13.45 0.34 2.14
CA MET A 1 -11.98 0.43 2.11
C MET A 1 -11.37 -0.55 3.09
N ALA A 2 -10.26 -1.15 2.71
CA ALA A 2 -9.52 -2.00 3.62
C ALA A 2 -8.66 -1.16 4.56
N HIS A 3 -8.33 -1.70 5.71
CA HIS A 3 -7.41 -1.07 6.67
C HIS A 3 -6.19 -1.94 6.82
N GLY A 4 -5.03 -1.32 6.88
CA GLY A 4 -3.78 -2.04 7.04
C GLY A 4 -2.68 -1.18 7.60
N THR A 5 -1.47 -1.73 7.54
CA THR A 5 -0.28 -1.07 8.06
C THR A 5 0.80 -1.16 6.99
N VAL A 6 1.53 -0.08 6.80
CA VAL A 6 2.65 -0.08 5.86
C VAL A 6 3.72 -1.03 6.37
N LYS A 7 4.09 -2.00 5.55
CA LYS A 7 5.15 -2.95 5.86
C LYS A 7 6.52 -2.35 5.57
N PHE A 8 6.66 -1.74 4.40
CA PHE A 8 7.83 -0.97 4.02
C PHE A 8 7.45 -0.04 2.88
N PHE A 9 8.27 0.98 2.67
CA PHE A 9 8.14 1.86 1.51
C PHE A 9 9.53 2.35 1.12
N LYS A 10 9.79 2.30 -0.18
CA LYS A 10 11.09 2.71 -0.73
C LYS A 10 10.90 4.01 -1.50
N PRO A 11 11.13 5.16 -0.84
CA PRO A 11 10.86 6.46 -1.48
C PRO A 11 11.75 6.72 -2.70
N ASP A 12 12.95 6.18 -2.73
CA ASP A 12 13.84 6.30 -3.88
C ASP A 12 13.34 5.53 -5.09
N LYS A 13 12.57 4.47 -4.87
CA LYS A 13 11.99 3.64 -5.93
C LYS A 13 10.52 3.95 -6.18
N GLY A 14 9.86 4.61 -5.23
CA GLY A 14 8.47 5.03 -5.37
C GLY A 14 7.44 3.94 -5.14
N TRP A 15 7.77 2.86 -4.43
CA TRP A 15 6.80 1.80 -4.16
C TRP A 15 7.05 1.14 -2.80
N GLY A 16 6.07 0.40 -2.36
CA GLY A 16 6.15 -0.32 -1.09
C GLY A 16 5.07 -1.38 -0.97
N ALA A 17 4.87 -1.85 0.25
CA ALA A 17 3.89 -2.89 0.54
C ALA A 17 3.07 -2.55 1.77
N ILE A 18 1.81 -2.97 1.75
CA ILE A 18 0.86 -2.79 2.85
C ILE A 18 0.42 -4.18 3.29
N THR A 19 0.51 -4.45 4.59
CA THR A 19 -0.03 -5.67 5.16
C THR A 19 -1.40 -5.37 5.75
N SER A 20 -2.36 -6.28 5.58
CA SER A 20 -3.72 -6.06 6.04
C SER A 20 -4.41 -7.38 6.37
N PRO A 21 -5.20 -7.44 7.46
CA PRO A 21 -6.03 -8.60 7.72
C PRO A 21 -7.19 -8.74 6.73
N ASP A 22 -7.48 -7.68 5.98
CA ASP A 22 -8.53 -7.72 4.96
C ASP A 22 -8.08 -8.41 3.67
N LEU A 23 -6.77 -8.61 3.49
CA LEU A 23 -6.24 -9.36 2.36
C LEU A 23 -6.23 -10.85 2.66
N PRO A 24 -6.39 -11.71 1.64
CA PRO A 24 -6.29 -13.15 1.85
C PRO A 24 -4.93 -13.57 2.41
N ASP A 25 -4.92 -14.71 3.05
CA ASP A 25 -3.81 -15.32 3.78
C ASP A 25 -2.41 -14.92 3.34
N GLY A 26 -1.79 -14.02 4.12
CA GLY A 26 -0.38 -13.69 3.96
C GLY A 26 -0.02 -12.87 2.74
N PHE A 27 -0.98 -12.46 1.92
CA PHE A 27 -0.69 -11.59 0.79
C PHE A 27 -0.63 -10.15 1.25
N ASP A 28 0.32 -9.40 0.67
CA ASP A 28 0.44 -7.97 0.88
C ASP A 28 -0.03 -7.24 -0.38
N ALA A 29 -0.41 -5.98 -0.23
CA ALA A 29 -0.77 -5.14 -1.38
C ALA A 29 0.45 -4.33 -1.80
N TRP A 30 0.74 -4.34 -3.10
CA TRP A 30 1.76 -3.49 -3.69
C TRP A 30 1.20 -2.07 -3.82
N VAL A 31 1.98 -1.07 -3.44
CA VAL A 31 1.54 0.33 -3.53
C VAL A 31 2.61 1.16 -4.23
N HIS A 32 2.19 1.94 -5.22
CA HIS A 32 3.02 2.92 -5.91
C HIS A 32 2.71 4.31 -5.36
N PHE A 33 3.71 5.20 -5.36
CA PHE A 33 3.49 6.53 -4.79
C PHE A 33 2.33 7.29 -5.45
N SER A 34 2.04 7.00 -6.71
CA SER A 34 0.94 7.64 -7.42
C SER A 34 -0.44 7.27 -6.85
N ALA A 35 -0.52 6.18 -6.09
CA ALA A 35 -1.77 5.76 -5.45
C ALA A 35 -1.98 6.41 -4.09
N ILE A 36 -0.98 7.09 -3.56
CA ILE A 36 -1.05 7.70 -2.23
C ILE A 36 -1.75 9.05 -2.33
N GLU A 37 -2.86 9.19 -1.62
CA GLU A 37 -3.63 10.43 -1.60
C GLU A 37 -3.16 11.29 -0.43
N MET A 38 -2.30 12.25 -0.69
CA MET A 38 -1.87 13.24 0.29
C MET A 38 -1.32 14.46 -0.43
N ASP A 39 -1.36 15.58 0.25
CA ASP A 39 -0.81 16.82 -0.26
C ASP A 39 0.72 16.82 -0.13
N GLY A 40 1.40 17.35 -1.13
CA GLY A 40 2.84 17.47 -1.10
C GLY A 40 3.56 16.15 -1.38
N TYR A 41 4.61 15.87 -0.62
CA TYR A 41 5.46 14.71 -0.84
C TYR A 41 4.74 13.41 -0.45
N ARG A 42 4.59 12.52 -1.43
CA ARG A 42 3.85 11.25 -1.25
C ARG A 42 4.80 10.17 -0.76
N SER A 43 4.77 9.93 0.53
CA SER A 43 5.64 8.94 1.16
C SER A 43 4.93 8.26 2.32
N LEU A 44 5.29 7.01 2.55
CA LEU A 44 4.77 6.23 3.68
C LEU A 44 5.96 5.74 4.51
N ASN A 45 5.75 5.59 5.81
CA ASN A 45 6.74 5.04 6.71
C ASN A 45 6.29 3.68 7.22
N PRO A 46 7.23 2.74 7.44
CA PRO A 46 6.87 1.44 8.03
C PRO A 46 6.10 1.64 9.34
N GLY A 47 5.01 0.91 9.50
CA GLY A 47 4.17 1.00 10.69
C GLY A 47 3.04 2.01 10.60
N ASP A 48 2.98 2.83 9.54
CA ASP A 48 1.88 3.79 9.39
C ASP A 48 0.55 3.07 9.17
N PRO A 49 -0.50 3.43 9.95
CA PRO A 49 -1.82 2.91 9.67
C PRO A 49 -2.42 3.62 8.46
N VAL A 50 -3.02 2.83 7.57
CA VAL A 50 -3.60 3.36 6.34
C VAL A 50 -4.94 2.72 6.05
N GLU A 51 -5.78 3.41 5.28
CA GLU A 51 -6.91 2.80 4.63
C GLU A 51 -6.67 2.81 3.13
N PHE A 52 -7.12 1.79 2.43
CA PHE A 52 -6.81 1.66 1.01
C PHE A 52 -7.85 0.85 0.26
N ASP A 53 -7.95 1.12 -1.03
CA ASP A 53 -8.66 0.28 -1.98
C ASP A 53 -7.63 -0.54 -2.73
N TYR A 54 -8.00 -1.75 -3.12
CA TYR A 54 -7.10 -2.63 -3.83
C TYR A 54 -7.86 -3.43 -4.88
N GLU A 55 -7.11 -4.00 -5.81
CA GLU A 55 -7.65 -4.89 -6.82
C GLU A 55 -6.69 -6.05 -7.07
N PRO A 56 -7.19 -7.20 -7.54
CA PRO A 56 -6.31 -8.29 -7.94
C PRO A 56 -5.49 -7.88 -9.16
N ALA A 57 -4.17 -7.98 -9.03
CA ALA A 57 -3.25 -7.70 -10.13
C ALA A 57 -1.89 -8.24 -9.75
N GLU A 58 -1.14 -8.70 -10.72
CA GLU A 58 0.22 -9.18 -10.47
C GLU A 58 1.21 -8.04 -10.69
N GLN A 59 2.01 -7.78 -9.66
CA GLN A 59 3.05 -6.76 -9.73
C GLN A 59 4.19 -7.20 -8.81
N ASP A 60 5.35 -7.44 -9.38
CA ASP A 60 6.57 -7.80 -8.62
C ASP A 60 6.32 -8.89 -7.56
N SER A 61 5.67 -9.98 -7.94
CA SER A 61 5.30 -11.11 -7.09
C SER A 61 4.13 -10.83 -6.14
N PHE A 62 3.62 -9.63 -6.09
CA PHE A 62 2.41 -9.32 -5.34
C PHE A 62 1.18 -9.70 -6.16
N ARG A 63 0.12 -10.10 -5.47
CA ARG A 63 -1.14 -10.49 -6.10
C ARG A 63 -2.23 -9.44 -6.01
N PHE A 64 -1.99 -8.40 -5.24
CA PHE A 64 -2.92 -7.29 -5.06
C PHE A 64 -2.18 -5.99 -5.20
N VAL A 65 -2.84 -5.02 -5.81
CA VAL A 65 -2.28 -3.68 -6.02
C VAL A 65 -3.22 -2.68 -5.35
N ALA A 66 -2.67 -1.83 -4.50
CA ALA A 66 -3.45 -0.76 -3.90
C ALA A 66 -3.69 0.33 -4.94
N THR A 67 -4.95 0.68 -5.14
CA THR A 67 -5.34 1.68 -6.14
C THR A 67 -5.51 3.07 -5.55
N SER A 68 -5.71 3.15 -4.24
CA SER A 68 -5.88 4.41 -3.54
C SER A 68 -5.52 4.18 -2.08
N VAL A 69 -4.62 4.98 -1.53
CA VAL A 69 -4.12 4.81 -0.16
C VAL A 69 -4.16 6.15 0.57
N ARG A 70 -4.67 6.14 1.80
CA ARG A 70 -4.68 7.31 2.68
C ARG A 70 -4.15 6.94 4.05
N LYS A 71 -3.33 7.83 4.62
CA LYS A 71 -2.93 7.68 6.03
C LYS A 71 -4.12 7.99 6.93
N LEU A 72 -4.23 7.22 7.98
CA LEU A 72 -5.21 7.47 9.03
C LEU A 72 -4.67 8.42 10.09
#